data_2a915fcbf11d67e001007bbb7dd83ff1
#
_entry.id   2a915fcbf11d67e001007bbb7dd83ff1
#
_cell.length_a   1.000
_cell.length_b   1.000
_cell.length_c   1.000
_cell.angle_alpha   90.00
_cell.angle_beta   90.00
_cell.angle_gamma   90.00
#
_symmetry.space_group_name_H-M   'P 1'
#
loop_
_entity.id
_entity.type
_entity.pdbx_description
1 polymer ?
#
loop_
_entity_poly.entity_id
_entity_poly.type
_entity_poly.pdbx_seq_one_letter_code
_entity_poly.pdbx_strand_id
1 'polypeptide(L)'
;MRTTLSEQKFLPLFDTIIETHLMNTFNVMPNYLTVSNNTILVRVLDTGIVYISSDGSYTTMKLINGEEYTFSFNLSAFEKIIEQQLKDHASIFIRVGRSLVINSNFIYVININKQELILADTKTSAKFILHVSKEALKVLKSLVEKSII
;
A
#
# COMPACT_ATOMS: atom_id res chain seq x y z
N MET A 1 10.16 21.57 10.15
CA MET A 1 10.60 21.94 10.08
C MET A 1 10.98 21.99 9.76
N ARG A 2 10.69 21.45 9.45
CA ARG A 2 11.27 21.56 9.33
C ARG A 2 11.62 22.13 9.77
N THR A 3 11.62 22.20 10.11
CA THR A 3 12.03 22.90 10.52
C THR A 3 12.36 23.47 10.12
N THR A 4 12.44 23.46 10.02
CA THR A 4 12.93 24.05 9.83
C THR A 4 13.43 24.44 9.29
N LEU A 5 13.48 24.33 9.03
CA LEU A 5 14.27 24.69 8.68
C LEU A 5 14.77 25.32 8.62
N SER A 6 14.44 25.47 8.72
CA SER A 6 15.54 26.08 8.52
C SER A 6 16.44 26.16 9.51
N GLU A 7 16.18 26.11 10.49
CA GLU A 7 17.03 25.95 11.35
C GLU A 7 17.66 24.79 11.32
N GLN A 8 17.55 24.11 10.44
CA GLN A 8 18.17 22.97 10.33
C GLN A 8 19.49 23.03 9.79
N LYS A 9 20.23 24.07 9.78
CA LYS A 9 21.46 24.18 9.12
C LYS A 9 22.55 23.37 9.74
N PHE A 10 22.62 23.30 11.06
CA PHE A 10 23.66 22.50 11.69
C PHE A 10 23.22 21.10 11.98
N LEU A 11 21.95 20.84 11.82
CA LEU A 11 21.42 19.53 12.09
C LEU A 11 21.56 18.54 10.93
N PRO A 12 21.68 18.94 9.67
CA PRO A 12 21.71 17.96 8.59
C PRO A 12 22.74 16.86 8.78
N LEU A 13 23.92 17.20 9.25
CA LEU A 13 24.94 16.18 9.47
C LEU A 13 24.54 15.25 10.62
N PHE A 14 24.02 15.81 11.68
CA PHE A 14 23.59 15.04 12.83
C PHE A 14 22.42 14.14 12.47
N ASP A 15 21.47 14.66 11.70
CA ASP A 15 20.33 13.89 11.24
C ASP A 15 20.79 12.73 10.36
N THR A 16 21.76 12.96 9.51
CA THR A 16 22.29 11.91 8.66
C THR A 16 22.94 10.80 9.47
N ILE A 17 23.66 11.17 10.51
CA ILE A 17 24.30 10.20 11.41
C ILE A 17 23.25 9.39 12.14
N ILE A 18 22.20 10.04 12.63
CA ILE A 18 21.13 9.38 13.32
C ILE A 18 20.39 8.41 12.39
N GLU A 19 20.08 8.85 11.18
CA GLU A 19 19.42 7.99 10.22
C GLU A 19 20.25 6.76 9.91
N THR A 20 21.53 6.95 9.68
CA THR A 20 22.43 5.83 9.37
C THR A 20 22.49 4.86 10.54
N HIS A 21 22.60 5.40 11.76
CA HIS A 21 22.65 4.58 12.94
C HIS A 21 21.35 3.77 13.12
N LEU A 22 20.21 4.41 12.95
CA LEU A 22 18.93 3.74 13.05
C LEU A 22 18.80 2.64 12.00
N MET A 23 19.20 2.91 10.78
CA MET A 23 19.11 1.91 9.72
C MET A 23 20.04 0.72 9.98
N ASN A 24 21.19 0.97 10.57
CA ASN A 24 22.10 -0.10 10.91
C ASN A 24 21.63 -0.89 12.14
N THR A 25 20.98 -0.21 13.08
CA THR A 25 20.53 -0.83 14.31
C THR A 25 19.23 -1.60 14.08
N PHE A 26 18.29 -0.99 13.36
CA PHE A 26 17.02 -1.61 13.07
C PHE A 26 17.03 -2.08 11.65
N ASN A 27 17.29 -3.33 11.48
CA ASN A 27 17.32 -3.94 10.17
C ASN A 27 16.01 -3.82 9.44
N VAL A 28 14.92 -3.56 10.16
CA VAL A 28 13.59 -3.42 9.60
C VAL A 28 13.08 -2.02 9.94
N MET A 29 13.15 -1.13 8.97
CA MET A 29 12.56 0.19 9.10
C MET A 29 11.13 0.14 8.59
N PRO A 30 10.20 0.81 9.24
CA PRO A 30 8.84 0.91 8.73
C PRO A 30 8.83 1.56 7.36
N ASN A 31 8.02 1.04 6.47
CA ASN A 31 7.87 1.59 5.14
C ASN A 31 6.60 2.41 5.05
N TYR A 32 6.78 3.71 4.99
CA TYR A 32 5.65 4.63 4.89
C TYR A 32 5.37 4.96 3.44
N LEU A 33 4.10 5.02 3.12
CA LEU A 33 3.63 5.57 1.86
C LEU A 33 2.99 6.92 2.16
N THR A 34 3.43 7.94 1.45
CA THR A 34 2.89 9.30 1.60
C THR A 34 2.20 9.69 0.30
N VAL A 35 0.91 9.98 0.38
CA VAL A 35 0.11 10.40 -0.76
C VAL A 35 -0.53 11.73 -0.42
N SER A 36 -0.39 12.71 -1.29
CA SER A 36 -0.92 14.03 -0.98
C SER A 36 -1.52 14.70 -2.21
N ASN A 37 -2.37 15.66 -1.94
CA ASN A 37 -2.86 16.61 -2.94
C ASN A 37 -2.81 18.00 -2.32
N ASN A 38 -3.56 18.96 -2.89
CA ASN A 38 -3.49 20.35 -2.42
C ASN A 38 -4.02 20.55 -1.01
N THR A 39 -4.85 19.66 -0.52
CA THR A 39 -5.58 19.86 0.73
C THR A 39 -5.23 18.85 1.82
N ILE A 40 -4.81 17.63 1.45
CA ILE A 40 -4.52 16.62 2.45
C ILE A 40 -3.23 15.88 2.13
N LEU A 41 -2.61 15.38 3.16
CA LEU A 41 -1.48 14.47 3.05
C LEU A 41 -1.79 13.27 3.96
N VAL A 42 -1.73 12.08 3.38
CA VAL A 42 -1.91 10.83 4.12
C VAL A 42 -0.58 10.10 4.15
N ARG A 43 -0.13 9.79 5.33
CA ARG A 43 1.14 9.06 5.51
C ARG A 43 0.86 7.84 6.36
N VAL A 44 0.95 6.67 5.74
CA VAL A 44 0.56 5.41 6.38
C VAL A 44 1.63 4.36 6.16
N LEU A 45 1.69 3.40 7.07
CA LEU A 45 2.55 2.25 6.87
C LEU A 45 1.98 1.36 5.76
N ASP A 46 2.85 0.75 4.98
CA ASP A 46 2.44 -0.17 3.93
C ASP A 46 1.59 -1.31 4.50
N THR A 47 1.89 -1.74 5.73
CA THR A 47 1.13 -2.79 6.42
C THR A 47 -0.28 -2.36 6.81
N GLY A 48 -0.57 -1.08 6.74
CA GLY A 48 -1.90 -0.56 7.05
C GLY A 48 -2.78 -0.36 5.84
N ILE A 49 -2.27 -0.59 4.64
CA ILE A 49 -3.03 -0.41 3.39
C ILE A 49 -3.56 -1.75 2.94
N VAL A 50 -4.88 -1.86 2.82
CA VAL A 50 -5.52 -3.13 2.44
C VAL A 50 -5.65 -3.23 0.93
N TYR A 51 -6.23 -2.22 0.30
CA TYR A 51 -6.37 -2.21 -1.15
C TYR A 51 -6.56 -0.78 -1.65
N ILE A 52 -6.38 -0.64 -2.94
CA ILE A 52 -6.53 0.63 -3.65
C ILE A 52 -7.42 0.35 -4.85
N SER A 53 -8.53 1.06 -4.95
CA SER A 53 -9.49 0.87 -6.03
C SER A 53 -9.64 2.15 -6.83
N SER A 54 -10.02 2.00 -8.10
CA SER A 54 -10.18 3.14 -8.98
C SER A 54 -11.52 3.08 -9.69
N ASP A 55 -12.15 4.21 -9.88
CA ASP A 55 -13.31 4.34 -10.73
C ASP A 55 -13.00 5.42 -11.78
N GLY A 56 -12.17 5.08 -12.72
CA GLY A 56 -11.76 6.01 -13.76
C GLY A 56 -10.66 6.94 -13.27
N SER A 57 -11.00 8.23 -13.07
CA SER A 57 -9.99 9.25 -12.71
C SER A 57 -9.67 9.31 -11.23
N TYR A 58 -10.49 8.69 -10.40
CA TYR A 58 -10.31 8.78 -8.95
C TYR A 58 -9.81 7.46 -8.39
N THR A 59 -8.94 7.56 -7.41
CA THR A 59 -8.36 6.38 -6.76
C THR A 59 -8.58 6.50 -5.26
N THR A 60 -9.10 5.42 -4.65
CA THR A 60 -9.40 5.37 -3.22
C THR A 60 -8.50 4.35 -2.54
N MET A 61 -7.84 4.79 -1.48
CA MET A 61 -6.99 3.94 -0.66
C MET A 61 -7.77 3.51 0.57
N LYS A 62 -7.91 2.19 0.77
CA LYS A 62 -8.61 1.62 1.91
C LYS A 62 -7.62 1.15 2.95
N LEU A 63 -7.80 1.60 4.18
CA LEU A 63 -6.91 1.27 5.29
C LEU A 63 -7.51 0.19 6.18
N ILE A 64 -6.63 -0.43 6.96
CA ILE A 64 -7.03 -1.55 7.83
C ILE A 64 -8.03 -1.13 8.90
N ASN A 65 -8.02 0.12 9.31
CA ASN A 65 -8.98 0.65 10.28
C ASN A 65 -10.32 1.02 9.66
N GLY A 66 -10.50 0.78 8.35
CA GLY A 66 -11.74 1.08 7.64
C GLY A 66 -11.79 2.44 7.01
N GLU A 67 -10.83 3.30 7.27
CA GLU A 67 -10.79 4.61 6.65
C GLU A 67 -10.48 4.54 5.17
N GLU A 68 -11.00 5.52 4.43
CA GLU A 68 -10.75 5.64 2.99
C GLU A 68 -10.31 7.05 2.65
N TYR A 69 -9.37 7.15 1.72
CA TYR A 69 -8.92 8.45 1.23
C TYR A 69 -8.89 8.40 -0.29
N THR A 70 -9.54 9.39 -0.92
CA THR A 70 -9.71 9.44 -2.36
C THR A 70 -8.89 10.59 -2.96
N PHE A 71 -8.21 10.28 -4.05
CA PHE A 71 -7.36 11.23 -4.77
C PHE A 71 -7.78 11.31 -6.24
N SER A 72 -7.62 12.50 -6.85
CA SER A 72 -8.05 12.72 -8.23
C SER A 72 -6.95 12.38 -9.23
N PHE A 73 -6.40 11.20 -9.12
CA PHE A 73 -5.49 10.67 -10.13
C PHE A 73 -5.77 9.18 -10.30
N ASN A 74 -5.32 8.64 -11.43
CA ASN A 74 -5.69 7.28 -11.79
C ASN A 74 -4.83 6.24 -11.08
N LEU A 75 -5.22 4.97 -11.23
CA LEU A 75 -4.54 3.87 -10.55
C LEU A 75 -3.09 3.72 -10.99
N SER A 76 -2.80 3.94 -12.26
CA SER A 76 -1.42 3.85 -12.75
C SER A 76 -0.51 4.88 -12.11
N ALA A 77 -1.02 6.09 -11.88
CA ALA A 77 -0.27 7.12 -11.18
C ALA A 77 -0.03 6.70 -9.73
N PHE A 78 -1.02 6.10 -9.10
CA PHE A 78 -0.87 5.61 -7.73
C PHE A 78 0.19 4.50 -7.67
N GLU A 79 0.18 3.60 -8.64
CA GLU A 79 1.18 2.54 -8.68
C GLU A 79 2.60 3.10 -8.79
N LYS A 80 2.78 4.18 -9.56
CA LYS A 80 4.08 4.82 -9.65
C LYS A 80 4.54 5.40 -8.32
N ILE A 81 3.61 5.99 -7.57
CA ILE A 81 3.91 6.51 -6.24
C ILE A 81 4.38 5.37 -5.33
N ILE A 82 3.69 4.25 -5.37
CA ILE A 82 4.06 3.07 -4.60
C ILE A 82 5.46 2.60 -4.96
N GLU A 83 5.73 2.46 -6.25
CA GLU A 83 7.02 1.99 -6.74
C GLU A 83 8.16 2.91 -6.33
N GLN A 84 7.95 4.20 -6.45
CA GLN A 84 8.97 5.18 -6.12
C GLN A 84 9.29 5.25 -4.64
N GLN A 85 8.28 5.10 -3.80
CA GLN A 85 8.46 5.24 -2.36
C GLN A 85 8.81 3.95 -1.65
N LEU A 86 8.19 2.85 -2.05
CA LEU A 86 8.38 1.58 -1.34
C LEU A 86 9.46 0.70 -1.96
N LYS A 87 9.84 0.97 -3.21
CA LYS A 87 10.92 0.24 -3.89
C LYS A 87 10.69 -1.26 -3.86
N ASP A 88 11.58 -2.02 -3.23
CA ASP A 88 11.45 -3.47 -3.19
C ASP A 88 10.19 -3.91 -2.47
N HIS A 89 9.70 -3.13 -1.51
CA HIS A 89 8.48 -3.45 -0.80
C HIS A 89 7.23 -3.21 -1.64
N ALA A 90 7.35 -2.53 -2.76
CA ALA A 90 6.21 -2.31 -3.66
C ALA A 90 5.65 -3.63 -4.17
N SER A 91 6.44 -4.70 -4.17
CA SER A 91 6.01 -5.99 -4.69
C SER A 91 4.90 -6.65 -3.88
N ILE A 92 4.64 -6.18 -2.66
CA ILE A 92 3.51 -6.70 -1.89
C ILE A 92 2.18 -6.23 -2.49
N PHE A 93 2.20 -5.17 -3.28
CA PHE A 93 1.00 -4.64 -3.91
C PHE A 93 0.84 -5.25 -5.29
N ILE A 94 -0.28 -5.90 -5.52
CA ILE A 94 -0.54 -6.66 -6.75
C ILE A 94 -1.74 -6.08 -7.48
N ARG A 95 -1.58 -5.82 -8.78
CA ARG A 95 -2.68 -5.38 -9.64
C ARG A 95 -3.61 -6.55 -9.91
N VAL A 96 -4.91 -6.35 -9.65
CA VAL A 96 -5.93 -7.37 -9.89
C VAL A 96 -6.96 -6.77 -10.84
N GLY A 97 -6.96 -7.22 -12.08
CA GLY A 97 -7.82 -6.65 -13.10
C GLY A 97 -7.40 -5.23 -13.44
N ARG A 98 -8.37 -4.39 -13.80
CA ARG A 98 -8.10 -3.05 -14.30
C ARG A 98 -8.13 -1.96 -13.24
N SER A 99 -8.89 -2.17 -12.19
CA SER A 99 -9.23 -1.09 -11.28
C SER A 99 -8.91 -1.38 -9.83
N LEU A 100 -8.09 -2.38 -9.55
CA LEU A 100 -7.82 -2.80 -8.19
C LEU A 100 -6.35 -3.14 -8.01
N VAL A 101 -5.78 -2.65 -6.91
CA VAL A 101 -4.46 -3.07 -6.41
C VAL A 101 -4.67 -3.52 -4.99
N ILE A 102 -4.19 -4.69 -4.63
CA ILE A 102 -4.36 -5.22 -3.28
C ILE A 102 -3.01 -5.39 -2.59
N ASN A 103 -3.04 -5.36 -1.27
CA ASN A 103 -1.90 -5.75 -0.47
C ASN A 103 -1.97 -7.28 -0.33
N SER A 104 -1.01 -7.98 -0.93
CA SER A 104 -1.04 -9.43 -0.98
C SER A 104 -0.97 -10.09 0.39
N ASN A 105 -0.46 -9.38 1.39
CA ASN A 105 -0.39 -9.91 2.75
C ASN A 105 -1.75 -10.10 3.39
N PHE A 106 -2.79 -9.47 2.84
CA PHE A 106 -4.14 -9.59 3.38
C PHE A 106 -5.01 -10.59 2.62
N ILE A 107 -4.48 -11.26 1.61
CA ILE A 107 -5.28 -12.25 0.88
C ILE A 107 -5.71 -13.36 1.85
N TYR A 108 -7.02 -13.57 1.95
CA TYR A 108 -7.59 -14.54 2.85
C TYR A 108 -8.34 -15.64 2.10
N VAL A 109 -9.28 -15.26 1.23
CA VAL A 109 -10.03 -16.22 0.43
C VAL A 109 -10.15 -15.71 -1.00
N ILE A 110 -9.88 -16.57 -1.97
CA ILE A 110 -10.16 -16.32 -3.37
C ILE A 110 -11.23 -17.33 -3.78
N ASN A 111 -12.44 -16.84 -4.08
CA ASN A 111 -13.54 -17.71 -4.47
C ASN A 111 -13.97 -17.37 -5.89
N ILE A 112 -13.53 -18.18 -6.84
CA ILE A 112 -13.76 -17.92 -8.25
C ILE A 112 -15.25 -18.01 -8.58
N ASN A 113 -15.92 -19.03 -8.06
CA ASN A 113 -17.35 -19.25 -8.36
C ASN A 113 -18.22 -18.11 -7.86
N LYS A 114 -17.94 -17.59 -6.68
CA LYS A 114 -18.68 -16.46 -6.13
C LYS A 114 -18.16 -15.12 -6.62
N GLN A 115 -17.07 -15.12 -7.36
CA GLN A 115 -16.39 -13.90 -7.82
C GLN A 115 -16.08 -12.97 -6.65
N GLU A 116 -15.54 -13.55 -5.58
CA GLU A 116 -15.21 -12.82 -4.37
C GLU A 116 -13.74 -12.96 -4.02
N LEU A 117 -13.15 -11.85 -3.62
CA LEU A 117 -11.85 -11.81 -3.01
C LEU A 117 -12.03 -11.26 -1.60
N ILE A 118 -11.66 -12.04 -0.60
CA ILE A 118 -11.74 -11.60 0.77
C ILE A 118 -10.35 -11.29 1.27
N LEU A 119 -10.16 -10.06 1.72
CA LEU A 119 -8.93 -9.61 2.37
C LEU A 119 -9.20 -9.51 3.86
N ALA A 120 -8.28 -9.94 4.67
CA ALA A 120 -8.49 -9.96 6.12
C ALA A 120 -7.18 -9.73 6.84
N ASP A 121 -7.28 -9.12 8.03
CA ASP A 121 -6.16 -8.97 8.91
C ASP A 121 -6.33 -9.98 10.06
N THR A 122 -5.34 -10.82 10.26
CA THR A 122 -5.42 -11.85 11.29
C THR A 122 -5.25 -11.29 12.71
N LYS A 123 -4.72 -10.08 12.82
CA LYS A 123 -4.51 -9.45 14.13
C LYS A 123 -5.77 -8.73 14.64
N THR A 124 -6.64 -8.37 13.73
CA THR A 124 -7.93 -7.76 14.08
C THR A 124 -9.00 -8.61 13.42
N SER A 125 -10.27 -8.29 13.61
CA SER A 125 -11.33 -9.05 12.93
C SER A 125 -11.72 -8.41 11.61
N ALA A 126 -10.93 -7.49 11.10
CA ALA A 126 -11.30 -6.75 9.90
C ALA A 126 -11.30 -7.65 8.68
N LYS A 127 -12.39 -7.61 7.92
CA LYS A 127 -12.53 -8.33 6.66
C LYS A 127 -13.10 -7.40 5.62
N PHE A 128 -12.61 -7.55 4.39
CA PHE A 128 -13.04 -6.73 3.26
C PHE A 128 -13.39 -7.68 2.13
N ILE A 129 -14.65 -7.63 1.69
CA ILE A 129 -15.14 -8.51 0.63
C ILE A 129 -15.23 -7.70 -0.65
N LEU A 130 -14.48 -8.12 -1.65
CA LEU A 130 -14.42 -7.43 -2.94
C LEU A 130 -14.98 -8.33 -4.02
N HIS A 131 -15.74 -7.73 -4.95
CA HIS A 131 -16.26 -8.47 -6.10
C HIS A 131 -15.31 -8.29 -7.26
N VAL A 132 -14.80 -9.38 -7.77
CA VAL A 132 -13.76 -9.38 -8.81
C VAL A 132 -14.13 -10.40 -9.88
N SER A 133 -13.80 -10.10 -11.12
CA SER A 133 -14.12 -10.99 -12.24
C SER A 133 -13.42 -12.34 -12.08
N LYS A 134 -14.04 -13.37 -12.68
CA LYS A 134 -13.48 -14.72 -12.63
C LYS A 134 -12.08 -14.77 -13.23
N GLU A 135 -11.90 -14.06 -14.35
CA GLU A 135 -10.61 -14.04 -15.04
C GLU A 135 -9.50 -13.47 -14.17
N ALA A 136 -9.78 -12.33 -13.53
CA ALA A 136 -8.79 -11.71 -12.65
C ALA A 136 -8.49 -12.59 -11.44
N LEU A 137 -9.52 -13.24 -10.88
CA LEU A 137 -9.33 -14.14 -9.74
C LEU A 137 -8.52 -15.37 -10.12
N LYS A 138 -8.70 -15.90 -11.31
CA LYS A 138 -7.91 -17.05 -11.78
C LYS A 138 -6.43 -16.69 -11.88
N VAL A 139 -6.13 -15.51 -12.39
CA VAL A 139 -4.76 -15.04 -12.51
C VAL A 139 -4.15 -14.87 -11.12
N LEU A 140 -4.89 -14.23 -10.21
CA LEU A 140 -4.41 -14.01 -8.85
C LEU A 140 -4.19 -15.33 -8.13
N LYS A 141 -5.13 -16.26 -8.24
CA LYS A 141 -5.02 -17.58 -7.61
C LYS A 141 -3.77 -18.32 -8.09
N SER A 142 -3.52 -18.32 -9.38
CA SER A 142 -2.32 -18.93 -9.93
C SER A 142 -1.05 -18.31 -9.39
N LEU A 143 -1.04 -16.99 -9.26
CA LEU A 143 0.11 -16.27 -8.75
C LEU A 143 0.42 -16.65 -7.33
N VAL A 144 -0.61 -16.72 -6.49
CA VAL A 144 -0.46 -17.10 -5.09
C VAL A 144 0.02 -18.55 -4.97
N GLU A 145 -0.58 -19.44 -5.75
CA GLU A 145 -0.19 -20.86 -5.73
C GLU A 145 1.28 -21.06 -6.11
N LYS A 146 1.76 -20.30 -7.08
CA LYS A 146 3.15 -20.39 -7.50
C LYS A 146 4.12 -19.88 -6.45
N SER A 147 3.70 -18.96 -5.60
CA SER A 147 4.57 -18.39 -4.58
C SER A 147 4.76 -19.29 -3.37
N ILE A 148 3.98 -20.36 -3.28
CA ILE A 148 4.05 -21.29 -2.15
C ILE A 148 5.27 -22.22 -2.23
N ILE A 149 5.82 -22.35 -3.40
CA ILE A 149 6.93 -23.26 -3.62
C ILE A 149 8.28 -22.65 -3.18
#